data_3f2978c78b59e2f9522dd64d108ed3ce
#
_entry.id   3f2978c78b59e2f9522dd64d108ed3ce
#
_cell.length_a   1.000
_cell.length_b   1.000
_cell.length_c   1.000
_cell.angle_alpha   90.00
_cell.angle_beta   90.00
_cell.angle_gamma   90.00
#
_symmetry.space_group_name_H-M   'P 1'
#
loop_
_entity.id
_entity.type
_entity.pdbx_description
1 polymer ?
#
loop_
_entity_poly.entity_id
_entity_poly.type
_entity_poly.pdbx_seq_one_letter_code
_entity_poly.pdbx_strand_id
1 'polypeptide(L)'
;DKDLNLTEIRKRVGIVFQYPEYQLFEETVEKDIAFGPGNLGLDEEEISKRVRKSMEAVGLDYETYKDKSPFDLSGGQKRRVAIAGVIAMNPEVLILDEPTAGLDPGGRDEIFNLIKKLHRDNNITIILSSHSMDDMAKLAQTIIVMNHGKIEFMGTPREVFTSHAARLREIGLDVPQVLELATKLRNKGFDIRPDVLTVEEIKDEILKVMRGRKKC
;
A
#
# COMPACT_ATOMS: atom_id res chain seq x y z
N ASP A 1 14.95 -25.13 4.97
CA ASP A 1 16.41 -25.05 4.75
C ASP A 1 17.08 -24.67 6.08
N LYS A 2 17.96 -25.54 6.60
CA LYS A 2 18.64 -25.35 7.90
C LYS A 2 19.76 -24.30 7.86
N ASP A 3 20.10 -23.76 6.69
CA ASP A 3 21.21 -22.83 6.48
C ASP A 3 20.78 -21.40 6.13
N LEU A 4 19.50 -21.04 6.34
CA LEU A 4 19.02 -19.69 6.10
C LEU A 4 19.51 -18.75 7.20
N ASN A 5 20.40 -17.81 6.84
CA ASN A 5 20.78 -16.72 7.73
C ASN A 5 19.62 -15.70 7.85
N LEU A 6 18.79 -15.89 8.88
CA LEU A 6 17.63 -15.04 9.12
C LEU A 6 18.00 -13.56 9.30
N THR A 7 19.20 -13.29 9.80
CA THR A 7 19.69 -11.92 9.96
C THR A 7 19.87 -11.23 8.61
N GLU A 8 20.44 -11.91 7.62
CA GLU A 8 20.61 -11.38 6.28
C GLU A 8 19.26 -11.17 5.56
N ILE A 9 18.30 -12.07 5.77
CA ILE A 9 16.96 -11.89 5.22
C ILE A 9 16.28 -10.66 5.85
N ARG A 10 16.37 -10.49 7.17
CA ARG A 10 15.78 -9.34 7.89
C ARG A 10 16.38 -7.99 7.49
N LYS A 11 17.63 -7.96 7.02
CA LYS A 11 18.24 -6.74 6.45
C LYS A 11 17.60 -6.35 5.12
N ARG A 12 17.18 -7.33 4.33
CA ARG A 12 16.65 -7.13 2.97
C ARG A 12 15.14 -6.98 2.90
N VAL A 13 14.42 -7.49 3.92
CA VAL A 13 12.95 -7.49 3.96
C VAL A 13 12.46 -6.69 5.15
N GLY A 14 11.84 -5.55 4.87
CA GLY A 14 11.15 -4.75 5.86
C GLY A 14 9.67 -5.15 5.96
N ILE A 15 9.12 -5.14 7.17
CA ILE A 15 7.70 -5.44 7.41
C ILE A 15 7.11 -4.32 8.25
N VAL A 16 6.00 -3.78 7.76
CA VAL A 16 5.14 -2.83 8.48
C VAL A 16 3.83 -3.55 8.77
N PHE A 17 3.55 -3.80 10.04
CA PHE A 17 2.34 -4.50 10.48
C PHE A 17 1.12 -3.58 10.47
N GLN A 18 -0.05 -4.17 10.59
CA GLN A 18 -1.31 -3.46 10.78
C GLN A 18 -1.22 -2.57 12.05
N TYR A 19 -1.67 -1.31 11.96
CA TYR A 19 -1.55 -0.30 13.02
C TYR A 19 -0.11 -0.07 13.50
N PRO A 20 0.81 0.29 12.58
CA PRO A 20 2.24 0.37 12.88
C PRO A 20 2.56 1.47 13.91
N GLU A 21 1.66 2.42 14.12
CA GLU A 21 1.74 3.47 15.14
C GLU A 21 1.81 2.94 16.58
N TYR A 22 1.40 1.71 16.83
CA TYR A 22 1.53 1.06 18.15
C TYR A 22 2.91 0.45 18.39
N GLN A 23 3.78 0.46 17.38
CA GLN A 23 5.14 -0.08 17.49
C GLN A 23 6.16 0.99 17.92
N LEU A 24 5.75 2.25 18.00
CA LEU A 24 6.61 3.36 18.42
C LEU A 24 6.84 3.29 19.94
N PHE A 25 8.09 3.41 20.38
CA PHE A 25 8.47 3.21 21.78
C PHE A 25 9.56 4.14 22.28
N GLU A 26 10.29 4.84 21.40
CA GLU A 26 11.38 5.72 21.76
C GLU A 26 10.90 7.11 22.23
N GLU A 27 11.78 7.84 22.89
CA GLU A 27 11.50 9.18 23.41
C GLU A 27 11.33 10.23 22.30
N THR A 28 12.05 10.07 21.18
CA THR A 28 12.01 10.99 20.04
C THR A 28 11.83 10.25 18.72
N VAL A 29 11.26 10.95 17.73
CA VAL A 29 11.09 10.45 16.37
C VAL A 29 12.42 9.99 15.76
N GLU A 30 13.48 10.79 15.95
CA GLU A 30 14.81 10.45 15.44
C GLU A 30 15.32 9.12 16.02
N LYS A 31 15.22 8.94 17.35
CA LYS A 31 15.65 7.71 18.03
C LYS A 31 14.84 6.49 17.57
N ASP A 32 13.53 6.67 17.42
CA ASP A 32 12.64 5.58 16.99
C ASP A 32 13.01 5.10 15.58
N ILE A 33 13.23 6.03 14.65
CA ILE A 33 13.65 5.69 13.29
C ILE A 33 15.09 5.14 13.25
N ALA A 34 15.99 5.64 14.10
CA ALA A 34 17.38 5.20 14.19
C ALA A 34 17.56 3.78 14.76
N PHE A 35 16.55 3.27 15.48
CA PHE A 35 16.63 1.97 16.16
C PHE A 35 16.95 0.81 15.20
N GLY A 36 16.25 0.74 14.06
CA GLY A 36 16.49 -0.28 13.04
C GLY A 36 17.92 -0.25 12.48
N PRO A 37 18.37 0.88 11.90
CA PRO A 37 19.73 1.09 11.43
C PRO A 37 20.81 0.83 12.49
N GLY A 38 20.57 1.23 13.75
CA GLY A 38 21.49 0.95 14.87
C GLY A 38 21.68 -0.54 15.11
N ASN A 39 20.62 -1.34 15.05
CA ASN A 39 20.68 -2.80 15.17
C ASN A 39 21.40 -3.49 13.99
N LEU A 40 21.55 -2.81 12.86
CA LEU A 40 22.36 -3.29 11.73
C LEU A 40 23.85 -3.06 11.93
N GLY A 41 24.26 -2.37 13.00
CA GLY A 41 25.67 -2.07 13.32
C GLY A 41 26.26 -0.98 12.43
N LEU A 42 25.45 -0.06 11.92
CA LEU A 42 25.89 1.09 11.14
C LEU A 42 26.52 2.14 12.07
N ASP A 43 27.43 2.96 11.53
CA ASP A 43 27.98 4.10 12.26
C ASP A 43 26.97 5.26 12.37
N GLU A 44 27.23 6.19 13.30
CA GLU A 44 26.31 7.29 13.60
C GLU A 44 26.06 8.22 12.42
N GLU A 45 27.05 8.42 11.55
CA GLU A 45 26.90 9.27 10.36
C GLU A 45 25.94 8.66 9.35
N GLU A 46 26.09 7.37 9.05
CA GLU A 46 25.19 6.66 8.14
C GLU A 46 23.79 6.52 8.75
N ILE A 47 23.65 6.30 10.07
CA ILE A 47 22.35 6.27 10.77
C ILE A 47 21.64 7.61 10.59
N SER A 48 22.29 8.72 10.95
CA SER A 48 21.71 10.07 10.83
C SER A 48 21.28 10.39 9.41
N LYS A 49 22.09 10.05 8.42
CA LYS A 49 21.78 10.20 7.00
C LYS A 49 20.52 9.39 6.59
N ARG A 50 20.41 8.15 7.03
CA ARG A 50 19.25 7.29 6.75
C ARG A 50 17.99 7.77 7.42
N VAL A 51 18.08 8.22 8.67
CA VAL A 51 16.95 8.81 9.39
C VAL A 51 16.41 10.02 8.65
N ARG A 52 17.28 10.97 8.30
CA ARG A 52 16.87 12.18 7.55
C ARG A 52 16.22 11.81 6.22
N LYS A 53 16.86 10.95 5.43
CA LYS A 53 16.34 10.51 4.13
C LYS A 53 14.97 9.80 4.26
N SER A 54 14.79 8.95 5.27
CA SER A 54 13.55 8.22 5.47
C SER A 54 12.41 9.15 5.93
N MET A 55 12.68 10.13 6.79
CA MET A 55 11.70 11.15 7.17
C MET A 55 11.23 11.98 5.97
N GLU A 56 12.16 12.44 5.13
CA GLU A 56 11.83 13.15 3.89
C GLU A 56 11.02 12.28 2.91
N ALA A 57 11.36 11.00 2.80
CA ALA A 57 10.65 10.07 1.92
C ALA A 57 9.18 9.91 2.32
N VAL A 58 8.89 9.88 3.64
CA VAL A 58 7.51 9.80 4.15
C VAL A 58 6.83 11.17 4.30
N GLY A 59 7.49 12.27 3.91
CA GLY A 59 6.93 13.61 3.97
C GLY A 59 6.88 14.22 5.38
N LEU A 60 7.81 13.83 6.24
CA LEU A 60 8.05 14.45 7.55
C LEU A 60 9.28 15.33 7.47
N ASP A 61 9.13 16.62 7.77
CA ASP A 61 10.26 17.56 7.85
C ASP A 61 11.16 17.20 9.04
N TYR A 62 12.43 16.91 8.77
CA TYR A 62 13.36 16.43 9.78
C TYR A 62 13.51 17.42 10.95
N GLU A 63 13.81 18.70 10.67
CA GLU A 63 14.07 19.68 11.71
C GLU A 63 12.84 19.96 12.58
N THR A 64 11.64 19.83 12.02
CA THR A 64 10.37 20.04 12.73
C THR A 64 10.02 18.88 13.66
N TYR A 65 10.37 17.62 13.28
CA TYR A 65 9.85 16.44 13.96
C TYR A 65 10.89 15.60 14.69
N LYS A 66 12.20 15.72 14.43
CA LYS A 66 13.25 14.84 14.97
C LYS A 66 13.25 14.72 16.48
N ASP A 67 13.07 15.85 17.18
CA ASP A 67 13.13 15.93 18.63
C ASP A 67 11.76 15.77 19.32
N LYS A 68 10.67 15.63 18.56
CA LYS A 68 9.33 15.43 19.11
C LYS A 68 9.17 14.01 19.62
N SER A 69 8.36 13.87 20.69
CA SER A 69 7.90 12.56 21.10
C SER A 69 6.97 11.96 20.04
N PRO A 70 7.18 10.70 19.62
CA PRO A 70 6.24 10.03 18.73
C PRO A 70 4.81 10.01 19.29
N PHE A 71 4.65 10.03 20.62
CA PHE A 71 3.35 9.95 21.28
C PHE A 71 2.52 11.24 21.15
N ASP A 72 3.16 12.38 20.88
CA ASP A 72 2.51 13.68 20.68
C ASP A 72 2.04 13.92 19.23
N LEU A 73 2.33 12.98 18.33
CA LEU A 73 1.99 13.08 16.91
C LEU A 73 0.54 12.65 16.64
N SER A 74 -0.05 13.15 15.56
CA SER A 74 -1.30 12.61 15.01
C SER A 74 -1.14 11.16 14.55
N GLY A 75 -2.23 10.39 14.48
CA GLY A 75 -2.19 8.98 14.03
C GLY A 75 -1.53 8.81 12.66
N GLY A 76 -1.82 9.69 11.70
CA GLY A 76 -1.17 9.68 10.39
C GLY A 76 0.33 9.98 10.44
N GLN A 77 0.76 10.89 11.30
CA GLN A 77 2.18 11.18 11.52
C GLN A 77 2.90 10.01 12.20
N LYS A 78 2.29 9.41 13.24
CA LYS A 78 2.82 8.18 13.89
C LYS A 78 3.04 7.07 12.88
N ARG A 79 2.05 6.82 12.01
CA ARG A 79 2.15 5.82 10.94
C ARG A 79 3.31 6.10 9.97
N ARG A 80 3.50 7.37 9.59
CA ARG A 80 4.64 7.79 8.76
C ARG A 80 5.98 7.57 9.47
N VAL A 81 6.08 7.85 10.76
CA VAL A 81 7.28 7.56 11.58
C VAL A 81 7.58 6.07 11.57
N ALA A 82 6.60 5.22 11.83
CA ALA A 82 6.77 3.78 11.84
C ALA A 82 7.21 3.23 10.46
N ILE A 83 6.62 3.73 9.36
CA ILE A 83 7.08 3.39 8.00
C ILE A 83 8.52 3.89 7.78
N ALA A 84 8.87 5.11 8.23
CA ALA A 84 10.21 5.67 8.11
C ALA A 84 11.25 4.79 8.83
N GLY A 85 10.94 4.27 10.02
CA GLY A 85 11.81 3.35 10.76
C GLY A 85 12.13 2.09 9.99
N VAL A 86 11.16 1.54 9.26
CA VAL A 86 11.39 0.35 8.43
C VAL A 86 12.20 0.68 7.17
N ILE A 87 11.87 1.77 6.45
CA ILE A 87 12.61 2.14 5.23
C ILE A 87 14.02 2.67 5.51
N ALA A 88 14.31 3.16 6.73
CA ALA A 88 15.65 3.56 7.16
C ALA A 88 16.64 2.39 7.16
N MET A 89 16.17 1.15 7.29
CA MET A 89 16.99 -0.05 7.12
C MET A 89 17.40 -0.29 5.66
N ASN A 90 16.84 0.46 4.71
CA ASN A 90 17.05 0.35 3.26
C ASN A 90 16.73 -1.06 2.70
N PRO A 91 15.51 -1.58 2.92
CA PRO A 91 15.14 -2.92 2.48
C PRO A 91 14.98 -2.99 0.96
N GLU A 92 15.22 -4.17 0.37
CA GLU A 92 14.93 -4.48 -1.03
C GLU A 92 13.44 -4.78 -1.26
N VAL A 93 12.80 -5.36 -0.24
CA VAL A 93 11.38 -5.72 -0.23
C VAL A 93 10.71 -5.09 0.98
N LEU A 94 9.59 -4.41 0.77
CA LEU A 94 8.77 -3.84 1.83
C LEU A 94 7.40 -4.52 1.83
N ILE A 95 7.10 -5.21 2.93
CA ILE A 95 5.80 -5.82 3.16
C ILE A 95 4.95 -4.87 4.01
N LEU A 96 3.76 -4.56 3.55
CA LEU A 96 2.80 -3.68 4.22
C LEU A 96 1.53 -4.46 4.50
N ASP A 97 1.25 -4.72 5.75
CA ASP A 97 0.05 -5.45 6.17
C ASP A 97 -1.06 -4.46 6.50
N GLU A 98 -2.14 -4.45 5.68
CA GLU A 98 -3.30 -3.56 5.82
C GLU A 98 -2.93 -2.08 6.12
N PRO A 99 -2.06 -1.43 5.33
CA PRO A 99 -1.45 -0.14 5.67
C PRO A 99 -2.45 1.02 5.75
N THR A 100 -3.67 0.84 5.27
CA THR A 100 -4.74 1.84 5.29
C THR A 100 -5.84 1.54 6.30
N ALA A 101 -5.70 0.48 7.11
CA ALA A 101 -6.68 0.12 8.11
C ALA A 101 -6.91 1.27 9.11
N GLY A 102 -8.18 1.57 9.38
CA GLY A 102 -8.58 2.62 10.35
C GLY A 102 -8.38 4.06 9.88
N LEU A 103 -7.94 4.30 8.64
CA LEU A 103 -7.82 5.65 8.09
C LEU A 103 -9.11 6.12 7.41
N ASP A 104 -9.34 7.43 7.48
CA ASP A 104 -10.32 8.12 6.65
C ASP A 104 -9.92 8.11 5.15
N PRO A 105 -10.80 8.49 4.22
CA PRO A 105 -10.48 8.48 2.80
C PRO A 105 -9.25 9.34 2.43
N GLY A 106 -9.07 10.50 3.07
CA GLY A 106 -7.93 11.37 2.83
C GLY A 106 -6.61 10.73 3.27
N GLY A 107 -6.57 10.17 4.48
CA GLY A 107 -5.41 9.46 5.00
C GLY A 107 -5.05 8.22 4.18
N ARG A 108 -6.06 7.51 3.64
CA ARG A 108 -5.83 6.38 2.70
C ARG A 108 -5.12 6.84 1.43
N ASP A 109 -5.61 7.90 0.80
CA ASP A 109 -5.01 8.45 -0.43
C ASP A 109 -3.57 8.93 -0.18
N GLU A 110 -3.30 9.53 0.99
CA GLU A 110 -1.94 9.93 1.37
C GLU A 110 -0.99 8.72 1.50
N ILE A 111 -1.43 7.64 2.15
CA ILE A 111 -0.62 6.41 2.27
C ILE A 111 -0.42 5.76 0.91
N PHE A 112 -1.41 5.73 0.04
CA PHE A 112 -1.25 5.19 -1.31
C PHE A 112 -0.27 6.00 -2.16
N ASN A 113 -0.30 7.32 -2.06
CA ASN A 113 0.66 8.17 -2.73
C ASN A 113 2.08 7.96 -2.18
N LEU A 114 2.22 7.77 -0.87
CA LEU A 114 3.48 7.41 -0.24
C LEU A 114 4.01 6.06 -0.78
N ILE A 115 3.19 5.02 -0.81
CA ILE A 115 3.55 3.69 -1.33
C ILE A 115 4.03 3.77 -2.78
N LYS A 116 3.28 4.49 -3.65
CA LYS A 116 3.66 4.70 -5.05
C LYS A 116 5.00 5.44 -5.17
N LYS A 117 5.21 6.47 -4.34
CA LYS A 117 6.46 7.23 -4.30
C LYS A 117 7.64 6.34 -3.89
N LEU A 118 7.49 5.56 -2.81
CA LEU A 118 8.52 4.65 -2.34
C LEU A 118 8.91 3.61 -3.40
N HIS A 119 7.94 3.02 -4.08
CA HIS A 119 8.19 2.07 -5.17
C HIS A 119 8.96 2.71 -6.32
N ARG A 120 8.51 3.89 -6.78
CA ARG A 120 9.09 4.58 -7.93
C ARG A 120 10.50 5.12 -7.64
N ASP A 121 10.67 5.79 -6.49
CA ASP A 121 11.87 6.60 -6.21
C ASP A 121 13.01 5.76 -5.60
N ASN A 122 12.70 4.64 -4.92
CA ASN A 122 13.69 3.80 -4.26
C ASN A 122 13.83 2.40 -4.89
N ASN A 123 13.10 2.09 -5.96
CA ASN A 123 13.09 0.78 -6.62
C ASN A 123 12.87 -0.41 -5.65
N ILE A 124 12.05 -0.18 -4.60
CA ILE A 124 11.71 -1.19 -3.60
C ILE A 124 10.58 -2.05 -4.15
N THR A 125 10.70 -3.37 -4.04
CA THR A 125 9.57 -4.27 -4.29
C THR A 125 8.57 -4.16 -3.15
N ILE A 126 7.32 -3.82 -3.43
CA ILE A 126 6.28 -3.69 -2.40
C ILE A 126 5.32 -4.87 -2.48
N ILE A 127 5.13 -5.53 -1.34
CA ILE A 127 4.09 -6.54 -1.14
C ILE A 127 3.06 -5.93 -0.20
N LEU A 128 1.81 -5.87 -0.63
CA LEU A 128 0.73 -5.25 0.10
C LEU A 128 -0.38 -6.27 0.37
N SER A 129 -0.76 -6.45 1.63
CA SER A 129 -2.01 -7.14 1.96
C SER A 129 -3.16 -6.13 2.06
N SER A 130 -4.33 -6.47 1.57
CA SER A 130 -5.56 -5.71 1.78
C SER A 130 -6.80 -6.56 1.51
N HIS A 131 -7.87 -6.25 2.21
CA HIS A 131 -9.22 -6.76 1.95
C HIS A 131 -10.06 -5.80 1.09
N SER A 132 -9.51 -4.66 0.66
CA SER A 132 -10.18 -3.69 -0.21
C SER A 132 -9.89 -3.99 -1.68
N MET A 133 -10.86 -4.48 -2.40
CA MET A 133 -10.71 -4.79 -3.83
C MET A 133 -10.52 -3.52 -4.67
N ASP A 134 -11.13 -2.40 -4.27
CA ASP A 134 -10.92 -1.11 -4.91
C ASP A 134 -9.47 -0.61 -4.78
N ASP A 135 -8.84 -0.84 -3.62
CA ASP A 135 -7.45 -0.47 -3.40
C ASP A 135 -6.51 -1.34 -4.24
N MET A 136 -6.77 -2.65 -4.27
CA MET A 136 -6.00 -3.58 -5.07
C MET A 136 -6.10 -3.26 -6.57
N ALA A 137 -7.29 -2.89 -7.04
CA ALA A 137 -7.50 -2.48 -8.43
C ALA A 137 -6.69 -1.23 -8.83
N LYS A 138 -6.47 -0.32 -7.87
CA LYS A 138 -5.75 0.96 -8.09
C LYS A 138 -4.24 0.85 -7.95
N LEU A 139 -3.75 -0.05 -7.10
CA LEU A 139 -2.35 -0.07 -6.66
C LEU A 139 -1.56 -1.23 -7.23
N ALA A 140 -2.15 -2.43 -7.29
CA ALA A 140 -1.42 -3.63 -7.61
C ALA A 140 -1.06 -3.71 -9.10
N GLN A 141 0.14 -4.17 -9.39
CA GLN A 141 0.55 -4.62 -10.72
C GLN A 141 0.22 -6.10 -10.90
N THR A 142 0.37 -6.87 -9.82
CA THR A 142 0.02 -8.29 -9.76
C THR A 142 -0.74 -8.54 -8.46
N ILE A 143 -1.82 -9.29 -8.54
CA ILE A 143 -2.63 -9.76 -7.40
C ILE A 143 -2.37 -11.25 -7.22
N ILE A 144 -2.13 -11.65 -5.98
CA ILE A 144 -2.11 -13.04 -5.54
C ILE A 144 -3.30 -13.25 -4.62
N VAL A 145 -4.23 -14.09 -5.02
CA VAL A 145 -5.39 -14.46 -4.19
C VAL A 145 -5.07 -15.70 -3.39
N MET A 146 -5.16 -15.56 -2.06
CA MET A 146 -4.93 -16.65 -1.11
C MET A 146 -6.24 -17.21 -0.60
N ASN A 147 -6.35 -18.55 -0.57
CA ASN A 147 -7.50 -19.24 -0.02
C ASN A 147 -7.02 -20.48 0.76
N HIS A 148 -7.41 -20.60 2.04
CA HIS A 148 -6.99 -21.69 2.95
C HIS A 148 -5.48 -21.96 2.93
N GLY A 149 -4.64 -20.90 2.92
CA GLY A 149 -3.18 -21.00 2.94
C GLY A 149 -2.53 -21.43 1.62
N LYS A 150 -3.29 -21.46 0.53
CA LYS A 150 -2.81 -21.79 -0.82
C LYS A 150 -3.09 -20.62 -1.77
N ILE A 151 -2.27 -20.50 -2.81
CA ILE A 151 -2.55 -19.60 -3.93
C ILE A 151 -3.71 -20.18 -4.72
N GLU A 152 -4.83 -19.47 -4.78
CA GLU A 152 -5.98 -19.83 -5.59
C GLU A 152 -5.74 -19.44 -7.06
N PHE A 153 -5.30 -18.19 -7.28
CA PHE A 153 -4.86 -17.69 -8.58
C PHE A 153 -4.00 -16.42 -8.42
N MET A 154 -3.28 -16.10 -9.50
CA MET A 154 -2.42 -14.92 -9.59
C MET A 154 -2.55 -14.33 -10.99
N GLY A 155 -2.57 -13.00 -11.09
CA GLY A 155 -2.66 -12.29 -12.36
C GLY A 155 -2.68 -10.78 -12.18
N THR A 156 -2.86 -10.06 -13.28
CA THR A 156 -3.11 -8.61 -13.24
C THR A 156 -4.46 -8.33 -12.54
N PRO A 157 -4.66 -7.14 -11.96
CA PRO A 157 -5.96 -6.77 -11.40
C PRO A 157 -7.11 -6.99 -12.39
N ARG A 158 -6.90 -6.67 -13.66
CA ARG A 158 -7.91 -6.83 -14.71
C ARG A 158 -8.27 -8.29 -14.91
N GLU A 159 -7.29 -9.17 -15.05
CA GLU A 159 -7.54 -10.62 -15.18
C GLU A 159 -8.25 -11.18 -13.95
N VAL A 160 -7.74 -10.87 -12.74
CA VAL A 160 -8.30 -11.39 -11.50
C VAL A 160 -9.74 -10.97 -11.31
N PHE A 161 -10.06 -9.69 -11.45
CA PHE A 161 -11.40 -9.19 -11.17
C PHE A 161 -12.41 -9.45 -12.28
N THR A 162 -11.99 -9.64 -13.53
CA THR A 162 -12.93 -9.93 -14.63
C THR A 162 -13.10 -11.42 -14.85
N SER A 163 -12.01 -12.19 -14.90
CA SER A 163 -12.08 -13.62 -15.24
C SER A 163 -12.47 -14.50 -14.06
N HIS A 164 -12.20 -14.05 -12.83
CA HIS A 164 -12.43 -14.85 -11.61
C HIS A 164 -13.49 -14.26 -10.67
N ALA A 165 -14.33 -13.31 -11.15
CA ALA A 165 -15.32 -12.61 -10.33
C ALA A 165 -16.30 -13.56 -9.58
N ALA A 166 -16.75 -14.63 -10.22
CA ALA A 166 -17.64 -15.63 -9.61
C ALA A 166 -16.91 -16.37 -8.47
N ARG A 167 -15.68 -16.82 -8.76
CA ARG A 167 -14.88 -17.57 -7.79
C ARG A 167 -14.45 -16.71 -6.60
N LEU A 168 -14.14 -15.44 -6.81
CA LEU A 168 -13.86 -14.49 -5.72
C LEU A 168 -15.02 -14.46 -4.72
N ARG A 169 -16.26 -14.31 -5.21
CA ARG A 169 -17.47 -14.31 -4.34
C ARG A 169 -17.68 -15.63 -3.61
N GLU A 170 -17.44 -16.76 -4.26
CA GLU A 170 -17.55 -18.09 -3.64
C GLU A 170 -16.60 -18.24 -2.44
N ILE A 171 -15.39 -17.68 -2.51
CA ILE A 171 -14.39 -17.73 -1.43
C ILE A 171 -14.51 -16.57 -0.43
N GLY A 172 -15.58 -15.76 -0.53
CA GLY A 172 -15.88 -14.68 0.41
C GLY A 172 -15.15 -13.35 0.11
N LEU A 173 -14.55 -13.20 -1.07
CA LEU A 173 -14.02 -11.94 -1.57
C LEU A 173 -15.03 -11.29 -2.51
N ASP A 174 -14.88 -9.98 -2.72
CA ASP A 174 -15.73 -9.22 -3.63
C ASP A 174 -14.94 -8.78 -4.89
N VAL A 175 -15.57 -7.96 -5.71
CA VAL A 175 -14.93 -7.27 -6.84
C VAL A 175 -14.99 -5.76 -6.61
N PRO A 176 -14.16 -4.95 -7.31
CA PRO A 176 -14.24 -3.49 -7.19
C PRO A 176 -15.66 -2.97 -7.45
N GLN A 177 -16.10 -2.00 -6.63
CA GLN A 177 -17.44 -1.39 -6.73
C GLN A 177 -17.72 -0.82 -8.13
N VAL A 178 -16.69 -0.30 -8.78
CA VAL A 178 -16.78 0.23 -10.15
C VAL A 178 -17.14 -0.87 -11.14
N LEU A 179 -16.58 -2.07 -10.99
CA LEU A 179 -16.89 -3.22 -11.85
C LEU A 179 -18.35 -3.68 -11.64
N GLU A 180 -18.85 -3.65 -10.42
CA GLU A 180 -20.27 -3.92 -10.15
C GLU A 180 -21.19 -2.89 -10.80
N LEU A 181 -20.84 -1.59 -10.69
CA LEU A 181 -21.58 -0.52 -11.36
C LEU A 181 -21.62 -0.72 -12.88
N ALA A 182 -20.47 -1.02 -13.48
CA ALA A 182 -20.38 -1.31 -14.91
C ALA A 182 -21.28 -2.47 -15.31
N THR A 183 -21.29 -3.54 -14.52
CA THR A 183 -22.13 -4.72 -14.74
C THR A 183 -23.63 -4.36 -14.65
N LYS A 184 -24.02 -3.57 -13.63
CA LYS A 184 -25.41 -3.10 -13.47
C LYS A 184 -25.86 -2.21 -14.64
N LEU A 185 -24.99 -1.35 -15.14
CA LEU A 185 -25.27 -0.49 -16.29
C LEU A 185 -25.43 -1.31 -17.58
N ARG A 186 -24.56 -2.28 -17.81
CA ARG A 186 -24.65 -3.20 -18.98
C ARG A 186 -25.96 -3.98 -18.97
N ASN A 187 -26.36 -4.50 -17.80
CA ASN A 187 -27.65 -5.21 -17.65
C ASN A 187 -28.87 -4.32 -17.93
N LYS A 188 -28.72 -3.00 -17.84
CA LYS A 188 -29.75 -2.02 -18.25
C LYS A 188 -29.63 -1.58 -19.72
N GLY A 189 -28.78 -2.22 -20.52
CA GLY A 189 -28.63 -1.95 -21.96
C GLY A 189 -27.69 -0.78 -22.29
N PHE A 190 -26.85 -0.33 -21.35
CA PHE A 190 -25.80 0.66 -21.67
C PHE A 190 -24.58 -0.03 -22.22
N ASP A 191 -23.98 0.56 -23.27
CA ASP A 191 -22.74 0.05 -23.86
C ASP A 191 -21.54 0.52 -23.04
N ILE A 192 -21.23 -0.24 -21.98
CA ILE A 192 -20.09 -0.01 -21.06
C ILE A 192 -19.13 -1.19 -21.18
N ARG A 193 -17.84 -0.92 -21.20
CA ARG A 193 -16.82 -1.99 -21.20
C ARG A 193 -16.98 -2.91 -19.95
N PRO A 194 -16.74 -4.22 -20.10
CA PRO A 194 -16.92 -5.20 -19.01
C PRO A 194 -15.77 -5.20 -18.00
N ASP A 195 -14.65 -4.56 -18.32
CA ASP A 195 -13.37 -4.67 -17.63
C ASP A 195 -12.94 -3.38 -16.92
N VAL A 196 -13.89 -2.51 -16.59
CA VAL A 196 -13.67 -1.23 -15.93
C VAL A 196 -13.35 -1.45 -14.45
N LEU A 197 -12.24 -0.91 -13.97
CA LEU A 197 -11.76 -1.11 -12.61
C LEU A 197 -11.61 0.17 -11.79
N THR A 198 -11.55 1.35 -12.42
CA THR A 198 -11.34 2.63 -11.75
C THR A 198 -12.50 3.60 -11.97
N VAL A 199 -12.63 4.57 -11.06
CA VAL A 199 -13.65 5.63 -11.17
C VAL A 199 -13.44 6.46 -12.45
N GLU A 200 -12.21 6.69 -12.82
CA GLU A 200 -11.85 7.41 -14.05
C GLU A 200 -12.33 6.64 -15.29
N GLU A 201 -12.08 5.34 -15.33
CA GLU A 201 -12.52 4.50 -16.45
C GLU A 201 -14.04 4.48 -16.59
N ILE A 202 -14.80 4.26 -15.50
CA ILE A 202 -16.28 4.22 -15.58
C ILE A 202 -16.87 5.59 -15.94
N LYS A 203 -16.28 6.67 -15.42
CA LYS A 203 -16.66 8.03 -15.80
C LYS A 203 -16.54 8.26 -17.29
N ASP A 204 -15.40 7.86 -17.88
CA ASP A 204 -15.17 8.03 -19.30
C ASP A 204 -16.15 7.21 -20.15
N GLU A 205 -16.44 5.98 -19.76
CA GLU A 205 -17.44 5.14 -20.43
C GLU A 205 -18.85 5.74 -20.34
N ILE A 206 -19.28 6.22 -19.17
CA ILE A 206 -20.59 6.88 -18.99
C ILE A 206 -20.66 8.13 -19.88
N LEU A 207 -19.62 8.95 -19.93
CA LEU A 207 -19.60 10.16 -20.77
C LEU A 207 -19.68 9.83 -22.26
N LYS A 208 -19.03 8.74 -22.72
CA LYS A 208 -19.15 8.26 -24.12
C LYS A 208 -20.62 7.92 -24.46
N VAL A 209 -21.27 7.12 -23.61
CA VAL A 209 -22.65 6.73 -23.82
C VAL A 209 -23.60 7.93 -23.83
N MET A 210 -23.39 8.89 -22.91
CA MET A 210 -24.23 10.11 -22.83
C MET A 210 -24.06 11.00 -24.09
N ARG A 211 -22.83 11.14 -24.59
CA ARG A 211 -22.54 11.89 -25.83
C ARG A 211 -23.11 11.20 -27.08
N GLY A 212 -23.06 9.88 -27.13
CA GLY A 212 -23.67 9.09 -28.21
C GLY A 212 -25.19 9.26 -28.30
N ARG A 213 -25.88 9.33 -27.16
CA ARG A 213 -27.34 9.55 -27.10
C ARG A 213 -27.80 10.96 -27.46
N LYS A 214 -26.92 11.98 -27.39
CA LYS A 214 -27.24 13.35 -27.80
C LYS A 214 -27.14 13.57 -29.33
N LYS A 215 -26.69 12.58 -30.09
CA LYS A 215 -26.54 12.66 -31.56
C LYS A 215 -27.64 11.91 -32.33
N CYS A 216 -28.60 11.30 -31.62
CA CYS A 216 -29.85 10.78 -32.15
C CYS A 216 -31.00 11.67 -31.68
#